data_00740f0a6acd1ba8e156bb8dfa9d3e82
#
_entry.id   00740f0a6acd1ba8e156bb8dfa9d3e82
#
_cell.length_a   1.000
_cell.length_b   1.000
_cell.length_c   1.000
_cell.angle_alpha   90.00
_cell.angle_beta   90.00
_cell.angle_gamma   90.00
#
_symmetry.space_group_name_H-M   'P 1'
#
loop_
_entity.id
_entity.type
_entity.pdbx_description
1 polymer ?
#
loop_
_entity_poly.entity_id
_entity_poly.type
_entity_poly.pdbx_seq_one_letter_code
_entity_poly.pdbx_strand_id
1 'polypeptide(L)'
;MWSEKYRPQNISDMVGNEEPRVAIMEWFAKWKKGTKPLLIVGPPGIGKTTIAYLLSKQFGYDMIGLNASDVRSKSRINEILTPVLGNVSVLGTPMIFVDEVDGIHGRGDYGGAAALVDILKKPNVPILLAANYDDSDKMKSIKKAVTTISFKKIPPRLLRVYLDNILQKENEKLSPGSLIKVIDKSKGDIRSMINLTQSLITGFNPQTETSFESINIEDGINAFFKANSIEEARSVLYSIQINPRDKINAFYSSIVTSDLDADTFAKYLEIISNADMLFGKIMKTQNWRLLRYLNDILINLYQKDDRIRYSKYNLSWPLLNRIRWDGAKIKSLSSVMAKKLHLSSSSFVTLCLPYVLFCIKNKTLELELEETFGDIIDKEIELIQ
;
A
#
# COMPACT_ATOMS: atom_id res chain seq x y z
N MET A 1 6.78 -26.18 1.38
CA MET A 1 5.88 -25.50 0.42
C MET A 1 6.29 -25.84 -1.00
N TRP A 2 5.34 -26.17 -1.86
CA TRP A 2 5.62 -26.52 -3.25
C TRP A 2 6.24 -25.37 -4.04
N SER A 3 5.87 -24.14 -3.75
CA SER A 3 6.45 -22.95 -4.38
C SER A 3 7.97 -22.83 -4.18
N GLU A 4 8.52 -23.37 -3.09
CA GLU A 4 9.98 -23.43 -2.88
C GLU A 4 10.58 -24.73 -3.44
N LYS A 5 9.88 -25.88 -3.29
CA LYS A 5 10.33 -27.17 -3.82
C LYS A 5 10.49 -27.17 -5.34
N TYR A 6 9.57 -26.51 -6.04
CA TYR A 6 9.54 -26.39 -7.51
C TYR A 6 10.09 -25.08 -8.04
N ARG A 7 10.86 -24.36 -7.21
CA ARG A 7 11.55 -23.16 -7.69
C ARG A 7 12.59 -23.56 -8.75
N PRO A 8 12.58 -22.93 -9.95
CA PRO A 8 13.54 -23.23 -10.99
C PRO A 8 14.99 -23.20 -10.49
N GLN A 9 15.76 -24.20 -10.87
CA GLN A 9 17.19 -24.30 -10.53
C GLN A 9 18.08 -23.82 -11.70
N ASN A 10 17.55 -23.81 -12.91
CA ASN A 10 18.19 -23.31 -14.11
C ASN A 10 17.26 -22.36 -14.86
N ILE A 11 17.83 -21.50 -15.69
CA ILE A 11 17.03 -20.56 -16.48
C ILE A 11 16.13 -21.29 -17.48
N SER A 12 16.56 -22.47 -18.00
CA SER A 12 15.76 -23.34 -18.86
C SER A 12 14.48 -23.85 -18.20
N ASP A 13 14.47 -24.00 -16.87
CA ASP A 13 13.33 -24.52 -16.12
C ASP A 13 12.24 -23.44 -15.89
N MET A 14 12.56 -22.19 -16.20
CA MET A 14 11.61 -21.09 -16.09
C MET A 14 10.58 -21.12 -17.21
N VAL A 15 9.32 -20.84 -16.88
CA VAL A 15 8.21 -20.86 -17.83
C VAL A 15 7.86 -19.45 -18.29
N GLY A 16 7.73 -19.26 -19.60
CA GLY A 16 7.35 -18.00 -20.24
C GLY A 16 8.42 -16.93 -20.22
N ASN A 17 8.11 -15.78 -20.79
CA ASN A 17 9.00 -14.62 -20.89
C ASN A 17 10.38 -14.97 -21.51
N GLU A 18 10.43 -15.80 -22.56
CA GLU A 18 11.68 -16.28 -23.16
C GLU A 18 12.53 -15.13 -23.74
N GLU A 19 11.93 -14.28 -24.57
CA GLU A 19 12.63 -13.12 -25.15
C GLU A 19 13.20 -12.18 -24.07
N PRO A 20 12.43 -11.75 -23.04
CA PRO A 20 12.99 -10.98 -21.94
C PRO A 20 14.12 -11.67 -21.20
N ARG A 21 14.05 -13.01 -20.99
CA ARG A 21 15.11 -13.78 -20.34
C ARG A 21 16.40 -13.77 -21.16
N VAL A 22 16.31 -13.98 -22.46
CA VAL A 22 17.46 -13.91 -23.39
C VAL A 22 18.08 -12.51 -23.34
N ALA A 23 17.27 -11.46 -23.41
CA ALA A 23 17.77 -10.09 -23.35
C ALA A 23 18.53 -9.78 -22.03
N ILE A 24 18.07 -10.34 -20.90
CA ILE A 24 18.76 -10.19 -19.62
C ILE A 24 20.10 -10.98 -19.64
N MET A 25 20.10 -12.20 -20.17
CA MET A 25 21.33 -13.00 -20.31
C MET A 25 22.37 -12.29 -21.17
N GLU A 26 21.96 -11.71 -22.30
CA GLU A 26 22.84 -10.92 -23.15
C GLU A 26 23.38 -9.67 -22.44
N TRP A 27 22.54 -9.01 -21.65
CA TRP A 27 22.98 -7.87 -20.86
C TRP A 27 24.09 -8.27 -19.88
N PHE A 28 23.94 -9.40 -19.16
CA PHE A 28 24.96 -9.92 -18.25
C PHE A 28 26.24 -10.31 -19.00
N ALA A 29 26.13 -11.00 -20.12
CA ALA A 29 27.27 -11.43 -20.94
C ALA A 29 28.09 -10.23 -21.50
N LYS A 30 27.42 -9.13 -21.81
CA LYS A 30 28.04 -7.90 -22.35
C LYS A 30 28.36 -6.87 -21.28
N TRP A 31 28.07 -7.15 -20.00
CA TRP A 31 28.22 -6.17 -18.94
C TRP A 31 29.68 -5.72 -18.76
N LYS A 32 29.85 -4.40 -18.65
CA LYS A 32 31.13 -3.74 -18.35
C LYS A 32 30.88 -2.63 -17.35
N LYS A 33 31.92 -2.22 -16.61
CA LYS A 33 31.84 -1.08 -15.69
C LYS A 33 31.28 0.15 -16.41
N GLY A 34 30.24 0.75 -15.83
CA GLY A 34 29.49 1.87 -16.43
C GLY A 34 28.31 1.46 -17.33
N THR A 35 28.08 0.16 -17.56
CA THR A 35 26.87 -0.29 -18.27
C THR A 35 25.63 0.10 -17.46
N LYS A 36 24.62 0.70 -18.11
CA LYS A 36 23.36 1.07 -17.44
C LYS A 36 22.77 -0.13 -16.71
N PRO A 37 22.31 0.07 -15.44
CA PRO A 37 21.62 -0.98 -14.70
C PRO A 37 20.37 -1.47 -15.41
N LEU A 38 19.89 -2.64 -15.05
CA LEU A 38 18.72 -3.27 -15.64
C LEU A 38 17.55 -3.23 -14.66
N LEU A 39 16.36 -2.88 -15.14
CA LEU A 39 15.10 -2.92 -14.39
C LEU A 39 14.15 -3.92 -15.03
N ILE A 40 13.75 -4.94 -14.27
CA ILE A 40 12.71 -5.89 -14.66
C ILE A 40 11.37 -5.41 -14.10
N VAL A 41 10.41 -5.12 -14.96
CA VAL A 41 9.06 -4.72 -14.59
C VAL A 41 8.07 -5.81 -14.96
N GLY A 42 7.12 -6.12 -14.09
CA GLY A 42 6.05 -7.07 -14.42
C GLY A 42 5.30 -7.53 -13.17
N PRO A 43 4.15 -8.20 -13.33
CA PRO A 43 3.29 -8.63 -12.22
C PRO A 43 4.02 -9.52 -11.20
N PRO A 44 3.48 -9.66 -9.98
CA PRO A 44 4.06 -10.57 -8.98
C PRO A 44 4.02 -12.03 -9.44
N GLY A 45 4.85 -12.88 -8.85
CA GLY A 45 4.84 -14.34 -9.01
C GLY A 45 5.28 -14.89 -10.37
N ILE A 46 5.83 -14.06 -11.27
CA ILE A 46 6.31 -14.48 -12.61
C ILE A 46 7.81 -14.80 -12.68
N GLY A 47 8.52 -14.77 -11.54
CA GLY A 47 9.91 -15.21 -11.44
C GLY A 47 10.97 -14.11 -11.55
N LYS A 48 10.66 -12.82 -11.31
CA LYS A 48 11.66 -11.71 -11.33
C LYS A 48 12.84 -11.92 -10.38
N THR A 49 12.55 -12.24 -9.11
CA THR A 49 13.57 -12.55 -8.10
C THR A 49 14.31 -13.86 -8.42
N THR A 50 13.59 -14.84 -8.99
CA THR A 50 14.18 -16.13 -9.37
C THR A 50 15.21 -15.98 -10.47
N ILE A 51 14.92 -15.21 -11.53
CA ILE A 51 15.89 -15.01 -12.63
C ILE A 51 17.13 -14.25 -12.14
N ALA A 52 16.99 -13.29 -11.24
CA ALA A 52 18.13 -12.58 -10.65
C ALA A 52 19.09 -13.55 -9.95
N TYR A 53 18.54 -14.45 -9.12
CA TYR A 53 19.31 -15.48 -8.41
C TYR A 53 19.96 -16.48 -9.38
N LEU A 54 19.25 -16.96 -10.39
CA LEU A 54 19.79 -17.93 -11.36
C LEU A 54 20.92 -17.33 -12.19
N LEU A 55 20.79 -16.07 -12.58
CA LEU A 55 21.81 -15.36 -13.35
C LEU A 55 23.04 -15.07 -12.50
N SER A 56 22.89 -14.64 -11.25
CA SER A 56 24.05 -14.44 -10.39
C SER A 56 24.87 -15.72 -10.23
N LYS A 57 24.19 -16.86 -10.05
CA LYS A 57 24.82 -18.17 -9.97
C LYS A 57 25.49 -18.58 -11.28
N GLN A 58 24.82 -18.39 -12.42
CA GLN A 58 25.35 -18.78 -13.72
C GLN A 58 26.58 -17.97 -14.13
N PHE A 59 26.62 -16.68 -13.82
CA PHE A 59 27.73 -15.79 -14.15
C PHE A 59 28.79 -15.66 -13.04
N GLY A 60 28.64 -16.40 -11.94
CA GLY A 60 29.60 -16.39 -10.82
C GLY A 60 29.61 -15.10 -10.01
N TYR A 61 28.50 -14.37 -9.96
CA TYR A 61 28.38 -13.18 -9.13
C TYR A 61 27.93 -13.51 -7.71
N ASP A 62 28.48 -12.80 -6.73
CA ASP A 62 27.97 -12.79 -5.36
C ASP A 62 26.83 -11.78 -5.24
N MET A 63 25.60 -12.28 -5.14
CA MET A 63 24.39 -11.45 -5.16
C MET A 63 24.07 -10.87 -3.79
N ILE A 64 24.12 -9.56 -3.68
CA ILE A 64 23.66 -8.80 -2.52
C ILE A 64 22.24 -8.35 -2.78
N GLY A 65 21.28 -9.07 -2.18
CA GLY A 65 19.84 -8.79 -2.30
C GLY A 65 19.37 -7.75 -1.29
N LEU A 66 18.64 -6.74 -1.76
CA LEU A 66 18.01 -5.71 -0.94
C LEU A 66 16.53 -5.66 -1.29
N ASN A 67 15.66 -5.59 -0.28
CA ASN A 67 14.27 -5.20 -0.50
C ASN A 67 14.17 -3.68 -0.36
N ALA A 68 13.60 -3.03 -1.36
CA ALA A 68 13.48 -1.58 -1.36
C ALA A 68 12.60 -1.04 -0.23
N SER A 69 11.70 -1.86 0.32
CA SER A 69 10.91 -1.52 1.51
C SER A 69 11.76 -1.36 2.77
N ASP A 70 12.89 -2.06 2.86
CA ASP A 70 13.80 -2.02 4.00
C ASP A 70 14.79 -0.86 3.91
N VAL A 71 14.96 -0.25 2.73
CA VAL A 71 16.01 0.73 2.42
C VAL A 71 15.39 2.07 2.02
N ARG A 72 14.60 2.67 2.93
CA ARG A 72 13.86 3.91 2.66
C ARG A 72 14.64 5.19 2.94
N SER A 73 15.79 5.11 3.63
CA SER A 73 16.60 6.28 3.97
C SER A 73 17.91 6.30 3.19
N LYS A 74 18.37 7.50 2.85
CA LYS A 74 19.67 7.72 2.20
C LYS A 74 20.84 7.14 3.02
N SER A 75 20.79 7.28 4.34
CA SER A 75 21.81 6.74 5.25
C SER A 75 21.93 5.22 5.14
N ARG A 76 20.80 4.52 5.11
CA ARG A 76 20.77 3.05 5.05
C ARG A 76 21.23 2.53 3.69
N ILE A 77 20.84 3.18 2.60
CA ILE A 77 21.33 2.85 1.25
C ILE A 77 22.85 3.00 1.19
N ASN A 78 23.39 4.12 1.67
CA ASN A 78 24.82 4.36 1.65
C ASN A 78 25.58 3.37 2.56
N GLU A 79 25.05 3.07 3.74
CA GLU A 79 25.65 2.11 4.67
C GLU A 79 25.83 0.71 4.04
N ILE A 80 24.83 0.24 3.29
CA ILE A 80 24.84 -1.09 2.68
C ILE A 80 25.59 -1.10 1.35
N LEU A 81 25.38 -0.10 0.48
CA LEU A 81 25.90 -0.12 -0.88
C LEU A 81 27.30 0.49 -1.01
N THR A 82 27.69 1.46 -0.16
CA THR A 82 29.01 2.08 -0.26
C THR A 82 30.16 1.06 -0.09
N PRO A 83 30.13 0.13 0.88
CA PRO A 83 31.18 -0.89 1.01
C PRO A 83 31.26 -1.81 -0.21
N VAL A 84 30.12 -2.13 -0.83
CA VAL A 84 30.03 -3.01 -2.01
C VAL A 84 30.60 -2.33 -3.25
N LEU A 85 30.38 -1.03 -3.39
CA LEU A 85 30.85 -0.24 -4.53
C LEU A 85 32.33 0.13 -4.42
N GLY A 86 32.89 0.13 -3.20
CA GLY A 86 34.28 0.54 -2.91
C GLY A 86 35.28 -0.59 -2.75
N ASN A 87 34.84 -1.80 -2.42
CA ASN A 87 35.73 -2.91 -2.11
C ASN A 87 35.67 -4.02 -3.17
N VAL A 88 36.86 -4.54 -3.53
CA VAL A 88 36.94 -5.80 -4.27
C VAL A 88 36.60 -6.91 -3.28
N SER A 89 35.49 -7.60 -3.49
CA SER A 89 35.11 -8.74 -2.64
C SER A 89 36.15 -9.85 -2.75
N VAL A 90 36.59 -10.37 -1.61
CA VAL A 90 37.51 -11.51 -1.53
C VAL A 90 36.83 -12.82 -2.01
N LEU A 91 35.51 -12.85 -2.04
CA LEU A 91 34.68 -14.04 -2.31
C LEU A 91 34.14 -14.09 -3.74
N GLY A 92 34.27 -13.04 -4.56
CA GLY A 92 33.77 -13.00 -5.94
C GLY A 92 33.41 -11.59 -6.40
N THR A 93 32.98 -11.45 -7.65
CA THR A 93 32.49 -10.17 -8.19
C THR A 93 31.10 -9.88 -7.64
N PRO A 94 30.89 -8.81 -6.87
CA PRO A 94 29.58 -8.52 -6.29
C PRO A 94 28.58 -8.07 -7.37
N MET A 95 27.32 -8.41 -7.17
CA MET A 95 26.17 -7.94 -7.93
C MET A 95 25.11 -7.42 -6.97
N ILE A 96 24.52 -6.29 -7.24
CA ILE A 96 23.42 -5.72 -6.45
C ILE A 96 22.08 -6.09 -7.09
N PHE A 97 21.19 -6.65 -6.27
CA PHE A 97 19.79 -6.88 -6.65
C PHE A 97 18.86 -6.11 -5.71
N VAL A 98 18.04 -5.21 -6.25
CA VAL A 98 17.06 -4.44 -5.48
C VAL A 98 15.66 -4.88 -5.89
N ASP A 99 14.98 -5.60 -5.00
CA ASP A 99 13.61 -6.06 -5.24
C ASP A 99 12.58 -5.02 -4.77
N GLU A 100 11.38 -5.05 -5.37
CA GLU A 100 10.24 -4.20 -5.05
C GLU A 100 10.55 -2.69 -5.05
N VAL A 101 11.30 -2.22 -6.05
CA VAL A 101 11.74 -0.80 -6.15
C VAL A 101 10.57 0.18 -6.18
N ASP A 102 9.40 -0.26 -6.61
CA ASP A 102 8.13 0.46 -6.52
C ASP A 102 7.69 0.74 -5.07
N GLY A 103 8.19 -0.02 -4.09
CA GLY A 103 7.95 0.17 -2.65
C GLY A 103 8.72 1.33 -2.00
N ILE A 104 9.73 1.92 -2.66
CA ILE A 104 10.49 3.09 -2.12
C ILE A 104 9.59 4.35 -2.00
N HIS A 105 8.33 4.29 -2.44
CA HIS A 105 7.46 5.43 -2.64
C HIS A 105 6.39 5.56 -1.56
N GLY A 106 6.76 5.90 -0.34
CA GLY A 106 5.83 6.20 0.74
C GLY A 106 6.07 7.58 1.36
N ARG A 107 5.14 8.04 2.21
CA ARG A 107 5.31 9.25 3.06
C ARG A 107 6.53 9.20 4.01
N GLY A 108 7.31 8.12 3.98
CA GLY A 108 8.53 7.89 4.76
C GLY A 108 9.80 7.77 3.94
N ASP A 109 9.83 8.22 2.68
CA ASP A 109 11.06 8.25 1.87
C ASP A 109 11.91 9.48 2.26
N TYR A 110 12.89 9.23 3.09
CA TYR A 110 13.86 10.23 3.54
C TYR A 110 15.06 10.36 2.57
N GLY A 111 14.77 10.49 1.26
CA GLY A 111 15.79 10.68 0.21
C GLY A 111 16.39 9.38 -0.34
N GLY A 112 15.79 8.23 -0.05
CA GLY A 112 16.24 6.92 -0.53
C GLY A 112 16.19 6.81 -2.06
N ALA A 113 15.11 7.24 -2.70
CA ALA A 113 14.99 7.21 -4.16
C ALA A 113 16.05 8.05 -4.86
N ALA A 114 16.38 9.24 -4.33
CA ALA A 114 17.42 10.10 -4.89
C ALA A 114 18.80 9.46 -4.76
N ALA A 115 19.11 8.89 -3.58
CA ALA A 115 20.38 8.20 -3.35
C ALA A 115 20.53 6.98 -4.28
N LEU A 116 19.46 6.20 -4.47
CA LEU A 116 19.48 5.08 -5.41
C LEU A 116 19.76 5.56 -6.84
N VAL A 117 19.08 6.61 -7.31
CA VAL A 117 19.32 7.18 -8.65
C VAL A 117 20.76 7.62 -8.84
N ASP A 118 21.39 8.22 -7.83
CA ASP A 118 22.80 8.64 -7.92
C ASP A 118 23.75 7.45 -8.06
N ILE A 119 23.47 6.34 -7.37
CA ILE A 119 24.23 5.08 -7.52
C ILE A 119 24.02 4.48 -8.92
N LEU A 120 22.79 4.51 -9.44
CA LEU A 120 22.46 3.96 -10.76
C LEU A 120 23.14 4.71 -11.92
N LYS A 121 23.51 5.97 -11.74
CA LYS A 121 24.20 6.76 -12.79
C LYS A 121 25.64 6.33 -13.05
N LYS A 122 26.33 5.76 -12.06
CA LYS A 122 27.75 5.36 -12.16
C LYS A 122 27.96 3.97 -11.57
N PRO A 123 27.44 2.91 -12.18
CA PRO A 123 27.54 1.56 -11.64
C PRO A 123 28.96 1.01 -11.80
N ASN A 124 29.56 0.58 -10.71
CA ASN A 124 30.86 -0.12 -10.68
C ASN A 124 30.69 -1.63 -10.67
N VAL A 125 29.49 -2.12 -10.36
CA VAL A 125 29.10 -3.54 -10.30
C VAL A 125 27.79 -3.72 -11.06
N PRO A 126 27.45 -4.94 -11.51
CA PRO A 126 26.13 -5.21 -12.10
C PRO A 126 25.02 -4.87 -11.11
N ILE A 127 24.05 -4.08 -11.54
CA ILE A 127 22.89 -3.74 -10.72
C ILE A 127 21.63 -4.17 -11.47
N LEU A 128 20.84 -4.99 -10.83
CA LEU A 128 19.54 -5.46 -11.31
C LEU A 128 18.46 -5.00 -10.34
N LEU A 129 17.39 -4.44 -10.89
CA LEU A 129 16.24 -3.96 -10.14
C LEU A 129 15.00 -4.74 -10.55
N ALA A 130 14.04 -4.93 -9.63
CA ALA A 130 12.74 -5.49 -9.93
C ALA A 130 11.62 -4.60 -9.37
N ALA A 131 10.56 -4.44 -10.16
CA ALA A 131 9.35 -3.71 -9.78
C ALA A 131 8.09 -4.46 -10.23
N ASN A 132 6.99 -4.31 -9.49
CA ASN A 132 5.71 -4.86 -9.87
C ASN A 132 4.94 -3.91 -10.79
N TYR A 133 5.04 -2.62 -10.53
CA TYR A 133 4.35 -1.56 -11.28
C TYR A 133 5.35 -0.46 -11.66
N ASP A 134 5.01 0.30 -12.70
CA ASP A 134 5.92 1.30 -13.26
C ASP A 134 5.35 2.73 -13.41
N ASP A 135 4.14 2.98 -12.89
CA ASP A 135 3.35 4.18 -13.19
C ASP A 135 3.58 5.38 -12.26
N SER A 136 4.44 5.28 -11.25
CA SER A 136 4.69 6.40 -10.35
C SER A 136 5.68 7.42 -10.93
N ASP A 137 5.50 8.72 -10.59
CA ASP A 137 6.40 9.79 -11.05
C ASP A 137 7.86 9.58 -10.63
N LYS A 138 8.08 8.95 -9.48
CA LYS A 138 9.41 8.60 -9.00
C LYS A 138 10.04 7.47 -9.80
N MET A 139 9.26 6.51 -10.27
CA MET A 139 9.76 5.48 -11.20
C MET A 139 10.24 6.08 -12.51
N LYS A 140 9.69 7.21 -12.95
CA LYS A 140 10.19 7.92 -14.14
C LYS A 140 11.65 8.34 -14.01
N SER A 141 12.09 8.77 -12.81
CA SER A 141 13.50 9.14 -12.57
C SER A 141 14.42 7.92 -12.57
N ILE A 142 13.99 6.80 -11.97
CA ILE A 142 14.74 5.53 -12.00
C ILE A 142 14.83 5.01 -13.44
N LYS A 143 13.72 4.98 -14.19
CA LYS A 143 13.67 4.53 -15.58
C LYS A 143 14.64 5.28 -16.51
N LYS A 144 14.86 6.58 -16.29
CA LYS A 144 15.85 7.35 -17.06
C LYS A 144 17.29 6.87 -16.83
N ALA A 145 17.60 6.32 -15.66
CA ALA A 145 18.92 5.87 -15.28
C ALA A 145 19.18 4.40 -15.63
N VAL A 146 18.16 3.61 -16.01
CA VAL A 146 18.25 2.16 -16.22
C VAL A 146 17.79 1.75 -17.62
N THR A 147 18.06 0.51 -18.01
CA THR A 147 17.44 -0.16 -19.15
C THR A 147 16.27 -0.99 -18.63
N THR A 148 15.07 -0.82 -19.19
CA THR A 148 13.88 -1.51 -18.70
C THR A 148 13.54 -2.71 -19.58
N ILE A 149 13.28 -3.87 -18.97
CA ILE A 149 12.77 -5.08 -19.61
C ILE A 149 11.44 -5.44 -18.94
N SER A 150 10.40 -5.65 -19.76
CA SER A 150 9.07 -5.95 -19.28
C SER A 150 8.77 -7.46 -19.33
N PHE A 151 8.38 -8.02 -18.21
CA PHE A 151 7.85 -9.37 -18.10
C PHE A 151 6.33 -9.33 -18.19
N LYS A 152 5.77 -10.23 -18.97
CA LYS A 152 4.31 -10.37 -19.15
C LYS A 152 3.77 -11.48 -18.25
N LYS A 153 2.46 -11.43 -18.00
CA LYS A 153 1.73 -12.53 -17.34
C LYS A 153 1.93 -13.82 -18.12
N ILE A 154 2.07 -14.92 -17.38
CA ILE A 154 2.26 -16.23 -18.04
C ILE A 154 0.92 -16.69 -18.64
N PRO A 155 0.90 -17.08 -19.94
CA PRO A 155 -0.31 -17.54 -20.58
C PRO A 155 -0.89 -18.80 -19.89
N PRO A 156 -2.22 -18.96 -19.83
CA PRO A 156 -2.88 -20.10 -19.19
C PRO A 156 -2.40 -21.46 -19.72
N ARG A 157 -2.10 -21.56 -21.01
CA ARG A 157 -1.58 -22.78 -21.63
C ARG A 157 -0.25 -23.21 -21.00
N LEU A 158 0.67 -22.28 -20.80
CA LEU A 158 1.98 -22.56 -20.20
C LEU A 158 1.86 -22.90 -18.72
N LEU A 159 0.97 -22.20 -18.02
CA LEU A 159 0.66 -22.51 -16.60
C LEU A 159 0.15 -23.93 -16.47
N ARG A 160 -0.75 -24.36 -17.37
CA ARG A 160 -1.28 -25.73 -17.35
C ARG A 160 -0.19 -26.77 -17.52
N VAL A 161 0.65 -26.63 -18.54
CA VAL A 161 1.75 -27.59 -18.79
C VAL A 161 2.68 -27.67 -17.57
N TYR A 162 2.99 -26.52 -16.96
CA TYR A 162 3.85 -26.48 -15.79
C TYR A 162 3.19 -27.13 -14.57
N LEU A 163 1.89 -26.89 -14.37
CA LEU A 163 1.13 -27.48 -13.30
C LEU A 163 0.98 -29.00 -13.45
N ASP A 164 0.68 -29.48 -14.68
CA ASP A 164 0.58 -30.91 -14.97
C ASP A 164 1.92 -31.64 -14.65
N ASN A 165 3.06 -31.02 -14.97
CA ASN A 165 4.38 -31.56 -14.60
C ASN A 165 4.60 -31.64 -13.09
N ILE A 166 4.14 -30.65 -12.33
CA ILE A 166 4.22 -30.67 -10.84
C ILE A 166 3.33 -31.78 -10.29
N LEU A 167 2.09 -31.88 -10.77
CA LEU A 167 1.14 -32.90 -10.32
C LEU A 167 1.66 -34.33 -10.59
N GLN A 168 2.27 -34.55 -11.74
CA GLN A 168 2.92 -35.83 -12.05
C GLN A 168 4.05 -36.15 -11.06
N LYS A 169 4.89 -35.18 -10.72
CA LYS A 169 6.00 -35.38 -9.78
C LYS A 169 5.53 -35.64 -8.35
N GLU A 170 4.37 -35.11 -7.97
CA GLU A 170 3.78 -35.36 -6.65
C GLU A 170 2.85 -36.59 -6.63
N ASN A 171 2.64 -37.27 -7.77
CA ASN A 171 1.67 -38.37 -7.94
C ASN A 171 0.24 -37.95 -7.59
N GLU A 172 -0.11 -36.71 -7.79
CA GLU A 172 -1.41 -36.14 -7.46
C GLU A 172 -2.23 -35.85 -8.72
N LYS A 173 -3.55 -35.78 -8.56
CA LYS A 173 -4.47 -35.46 -9.66
C LYS A 173 -5.51 -34.46 -9.19
N LEU A 174 -5.77 -33.46 -10.03
CA LEU A 174 -6.88 -32.54 -9.87
C LEU A 174 -7.97 -32.84 -10.89
N SER A 175 -9.23 -32.61 -10.50
CA SER A 175 -10.33 -32.66 -11.46
C SER A 175 -10.14 -31.59 -12.54
N PRO A 176 -10.60 -31.80 -13.78
CA PRO A 176 -10.50 -30.79 -14.85
C PRO A 176 -11.11 -29.43 -14.46
N GLY A 177 -12.22 -29.44 -13.74
CA GLY A 177 -12.85 -28.23 -13.23
C GLY A 177 -12.00 -27.47 -12.20
N SER A 178 -11.31 -28.20 -11.30
CA SER A 178 -10.39 -27.60 -10.32
C SER A 178 -9.14 -27.02 -11.00
N LEU A 179 -8.60 -27.69 -12.00
CA LEU A 179 -7.47 -27.21 -12.81
C LEU A 179 -7.78 -25.87 -13.47
N ILE A 180 -8.93 -25.77 -14.14
CA ILE A 180 -9.36 -24.53 -14.80
C ILE A 180 -9.50 -23.42 -13.75
N LYS A 181 -10.18 -23.68 -12.64
CA LYS A 181 -10.37 -22.71 -11.55
C LYS A 181 -9.03 -22.20 -10.98
N VAL A 182 -8.05 -23.08 -10.78
CA VAL A 182 -6.73 -22.69 -10.25
C VAL A 182 -6.00 -21.80 -11.26
N ILE A 183 -6.02 -22.15 -12.54
CA ILE A 183 -5.35 -21.39 -13.60
C ILE A 183 -6.00 -20.01 -13.74
N ASP A 184 -7.32 -19.92 -13.77
CA ASP A 184 -8.04 -18.65 -13.88
C ASP A 184 -7.82 -17.75 -12.65
N LYS A 185 -7.89 -18.33 -11.46
CA LYS A 185 -7.64 -17.59 -10.20
C LYS A 185 -6.20 -17.09 -10.08
N SER A 186 -5.24 -17.80 -10.62
CA SER A 186 -3.82 -17.40 -10.58
C SER A 186 -3.52 -16.18 -11.45
N LYS A 187 -4.34 -15.85 -12.45
CA LYS A 187 -4.21 -14.67 -13.33
C LYS A 187 -2.80 -14.50 -13.96
N GLY A 188 -2.07 -15.60 -14.15
CA GLY A 188 -0.71 -15.57 -14.70
C GLY A 188 0.42 -15.58 -13.66
N ASP A 189 0.10 -15.69 -12.38
CA ASP A 189 1.04 -15.79 -11.24
C ASP A 189 1.32 -17.26 -10.93
N ILE A 190 2.56 -17.74 -11.20
CA ILE A 190 2.98 -19.12 -10.97
C ILE A 190 2.99 -19.45 -9.48
N ARG A 191 3.45 -18.54 -8.63
CA ARG A 191 3.52 -18.77 -7.17
C ARG A 191 2.13 -18.96 -6.59
N SER A 192 1.19 -18.09 -6.97
CA SER A 192 -0.21 -18.21 -6.57
C SER A 192 -0.83 -19.52 -7.06
N MET A 193 -0.59 -19.90 -8.32
CA MET A 193 -1.07 -21.16 -8.89
C MET A 193 -0.61 -22.38 -8.08
N ILE A 194 0.69 -22.47 -7.79
CA ILE A 194 1.26 -23.59 -7.02
C ILE A 194 0.69 -23.66 -5.62
N ASN A 195 0.58 -22.51 -4.93
CA ASN A 195 0.04 -22.46 -3.57
C ASN A 195 -1.44 -22.84 -3.52
N LEU A 196 -2.26 -22.36 -4.48
CA LEU A 196 -3.67 -22.77 -4.62
C LEU A 196 -3.80 -24.27 -4.87
N THR A 197 -2.95 -24.82 -5.74
CA THR A 197 -2.94 -26.25 -6.04
C THR A 197 -2.61 -27.07 -4.80
N GLN A 198 -1.55 -26.70 -4.08
CA GLN A 198 -1.15 -27.40 -2.86
C GLN A 198 -2.27 -27.37 -1.82
N SER A 199 -2.92 -26.21 -1.62
CA SER A 199 -4.06 -26.09 -0.69
C SER A 199 -5.21 -27.01 -1.04
N LEU A 200 -5.55 -27.13 -2.33
CA LEU A 200 -6.63 -28.02 -2.77
C LEU A 200 -6.32 -29.52 -2.52
N ILE A 201 -5.06 -29.91 -2.71
CA ILE A 201 -4.64 -31.30 -2.55
C ILE A 201 -4.52 -31.70 -1.07
N THR A 202 -3.97 -30.81 -0.24
CA THR A 202 -3.81 -31.06 1.19
C THR A 202 -5.11 -31.06 1.99
N GLY A 203 -6.26 -30.88 1.32
CA GLY A 203 -7.57 -30.84 1.97
C GLY A 203 -7.84 -29.57 2.77
N PHE A 204 -6.93 -28.59 2.72
CA PHE A 204 -7.22 -27.23 3.09
C PHE A 204 -8.20 -26.68 2.07
N ASN A 205 -9.48 -26.82 2.40
CA ASN A 205 -10.53 -26.37 1.52
C ASN A 205 -10.45 -24.83 1.46
N PRO A 206 -9.98 -24.21 0.35
CA PRO A 206 -9.94 -22.76 0.25
C PRO A 206 -11.35 -22.15 0.13
N GLN A 207 -12.39 -22.97 0.34
CA GLN A 207 -13.78 -22.52 0.48
C GLN A 207 -14.08 -21.93 1.85
N THR A 208 -13.21 -22.14 2.86
CA THR A 208 -13.34 -21.49 4.19
C THR A 208 -12.36 -20.36 4.40
N GLU A 209 -11.20 -20.35 3.70
CA GLU A 209 -10.50 -19.12 3.41
C GLU A 209 -10.86 -18.78 1.94
N THR A 210 -11.97 -18.11 1.77
CA THR A 210 -12.24 -17.39 0.54
C THR A 210 -10.96 -16.65 0.19
N SER A 211 -10.25 -17.13 -0.86
CA SER A 211 -9.43 -16.21 -1.63
C SER A 211 -10.45 -15.20 -2.14
N PHE A 212 -10.67 -14.18 -1.33
CA PHE A 212 -11.54 -13.08 -1.64
C PHE A 212 -11.01 -12.55 -2.95
N GLU A 213 -11.74 -12.76 -4.05
CA GLU A 213 -11.50 -11.95 -5.24
C GLU A 213 -11.47 -10.55 -4.68
N SER A 214 -10.38 -9.83 -4.87
CA SER A 214 -10.29 -8.45 -4.43
C SER A 214 -11.39 -7.70 -5.17
N ILE A 215 -12.52 -7.57 -4.49
CA ILE A 215 -13.67 -6.88 -5.02
C ILE A 215 -13.29 -5.41 -5.06
N ASN A 216 -13.58 -4.76 -6.16
CA ASN A 216 -13.43 -3.31 -6.26
C ASN A 216 -14.22 -2.68 -5.09
N ILE A 217 -13.71 -1.62 -4.51
CA ILE A 217 -14.30 -0.97 -3.34
C ILE A 217 -15.77 -0.58 -3.58
N GLU A 218 -16.11 -0.14 -4.79
CA GLU A 218 -17.46 0.21 -5.20
C GLU A 218 -18.41 -0.99 -5.13
N ASP A 219 -18.00 -2.09 -5.79
CA ASP A 219 -18.78 -3.33 -5.79
C ASP A 219 -18.86 -3.92 -4.38
N GLY A 220 -17.76 -3.83 -3.61
CA GLY A 220 -17.69 -4.33 -2.25
C GLY A 220 -18.64 -3.62 -1.28
N ILE A 221 -18.70 -2.29 -1.30
CA ILE A 221 -19.62 -1.53 -0.43
C ILE A 221 -21.06 -1.77 -0.85
N ASN A 222 -21.35 -1.76 -2.15
CA ASN A 222 -22.69 -2.03 -2.65
C ASN A 222 -23.15 -3.46 -2.28
N ALA A 223 -22.26 -4.45 -2.36
CA ALA A 223 -22.57 -5.82 -1.95
C ALA A 223 -22.73 -5.96 -0.44
N PHE A 224 -21.95 -5.22 0.36
CA PHE A 224 -22.02 -5.24 1.82
C PHE A 224 -23.42 -4.82 2.33
N PHE A 225 -23.97 -3.71 1.84
CA PHE A 225 -25.28 -3.24 2.27
C PHE A 225 -26.46 -4.02 1.63
N LYS A 226 -26.21 -4.77 0.54
CA LYS A 226 -27.19 -5.64 -0.10
C LYS A 226 -27.17 -7.09 0.39
N ALA A 227 -26.19 -7.45 1.22
CA ALA A 227 -26.03 -8.80 1.73
C ALA A 227 -27.34 -9.27 2.44
N ASN A 228 -27.62 -10.57 2.35
CA ASN A 228 -28.84 -11.14 2.97
C ASN A 228 -28.59 -11.65 4.39
N SER A 229 -27.32 -11.83 4.78
CA SER A 229 -26.94 -12.27 6.11
C SER A 229 -25.68 -11.53 6.58
N ILE A 230 -25.46 -11.53 7.91
CA ILE A 230 -24.27 -10.93 8.51
C ILE A 230 -23.00 -11.71 8.11
N GLU A 231 -23.09 -13.01 7.88
CA GLU A 231 -22.00 -13.86 7.40
C GLU A 231 -21.59 -13.48 5.97
N GLU A 232 -22.58 -13.24 5.10
CA GLU A 232 -22.34 -12.77 3.75
C GLU A 232 -21.69 -11.37 3.76
N ALA A 233 -22.25 -10.42 4.54
CA ALA A 233 -21.67 -9.09 4.71
C ALA A 233 -20.24 -9.14 5.24
N ARG A 234 -19.96 -10.02 6.21
CA ARG A 234 -18.62 -10.24 6.75
C ARG A 234 -17.68 -10.75 5.66
N SER A 235 -18.10 -11.74 4.88
CA SER A 235 -17.34 -12.28 3.75
C SER A 235 -16.98 -11.19 2.73
N VAL A 236 -17.95 -10.37 2.35
CA VAL A 236 -17.75 -9.22 1.46
C VAL A 236 -16.76 -8.22 2.07
N LEU A 237 -16.90 -7.87 3.34
CA LEU A 237 -16.03 -6.91 4.02
C LEU A 237 -14.55 -7.37 4.03
N TYR A 238 -14.30 -8.67 4.21
CA TYR A 238 -12.95 -9.23 4.14
C TYR A 238 -12.41 -9.32 2.70
N SER A 239 -13.27 -9.39 1.69
CA SER A 239 -12.86 -9.41 0.27
C SER A 239 -12.42 -8.03 -0.25
N ILE A 240 -12.79 -6.93 0.43
CA ILE A 240 -12.33 -5.57 0.09
C ILE A 240 -10.88 -5.40 0.55
N GLN A 241 -9.92 -5.68 -0.33
CA GLN A 241 -8.49 -5.59 -0.06
C GLN A 241 -7.94 -4.22 -0.49
N ILE A 242 -8.14 -3.21 0.35
CA ILE A 242 -7.62 -1.87 0.17
C ILE A 242 -6.97 -1.38 1.46
N ASN A 243 -6.27 -0.24 1.37
CA ASN A 243 -5.73 0.43 2.56
C ASN A 243 -6.85 0.64 3.60
N PRO A 244 -6.63 0.31 4.89
CA PRO A 244 -7.62 0.46 5.95
C PRO A 244 -8.24 1.86 6.04
N ARG A 245 -7.44 2.90 5.82
CA ARG A 245 -7.92 4.29 5.79
C ARG A 245 -8.88 4.55 4.64
N ASP A 246 -8.57 4.02 3.46
CA ASP A 246 -9.41 4.20 2.28
C ASP A 246 -10.72 3.42 2.44
N LYS A 247 -10.69 2.28 3.13
CA LYS A 247 -11.89 1.52 3.50
C LYS A 247 -12.80 2.34 4.42
N ILE A 248 -12.28 2.90 5.50
CA ILE A 248 -13.04 3.76 6.43
C ILE A 248 -13.64 4.96 5.68
N ASN A 249 -12.82 5.64 4.86
CA ASN A 249 -13.26 6.80 4.09
C ASN A 249 -14.37 6.46 3.09
N ALA A 250 -14.34 5.27 2.49
CA ALA A 250 -15.35 4.84 1.54
C ALA A 250 -16.70 4.53 2.21
N PHE A 251 -16.70 3.89 3.37
CA PHE A 251 -17.91 3.73 4.18
C PHE A 251 -18.46 5.07 4.63
N TYR A 252 -17.59 5.95 5.14
CA TYR A 252 -17.97 7.30 5.55
C TYR A 252 -18.65 8.08 4.41
N SER A 253 -17.98 8.14 3.25
CA SER A 253 -18.52 8.88 2.10
C SER A 253 -19.86 8.31 1.59
N SER A 254 -20.00 6.99 1.61
CA SER A 254 -21.24 6.33 1.19
C SER A 254 -22.41 6.63 2.15
N ILE A 255 -22.15 6.67 3.45
CA ILE A 255 -23.15 6.99 4.47
C ILE A 255 -23.53 8.47 4.44
N VAL A 256 -22.57 9.38 4.34
CA VAL A 256 -22.81 10.83 4.33
C VAL A 256 -23.62 11.28 3.10
N THR A 257 -23.50 10.57 1.99
CA THR A 257 -24.23 10.90 0.76
C THR A 257 -25.59 10.17 0.64
N SER A 258 -25.91 9.30 1.59
CA SER A 258 -27.17 8.55 1.60
C SER A 258 -28.27 9.30 2.36
N ASP A 259 -29.51 9.11 1.92
CA ASP A 259 -30.69 9.69 2.59
C ASP A 259 -31.14 8.76 3.72
N LEU A 260 -30.61 9.01 4.92
CA LEU A 260 -30.86 8.24 6.14
C LEU A 260 -31.57 9.10 7.19
N ASP A 261 -32.34 8.45 8.04
CA ASP A 261 -32.89 9.09 9.23
C ASP A 261 -31.81 9.47 10.23
N ALA A 262 -32.05 10.52 11.03
CA ALA A 262 -31.04 11.10 11.92
C ALA A 262 -30.46 10.10 12.93
N ASP A 263 -31.30 9.20 13.47
CA ASP A 263 -30.89 8.22 14.47
C ASP A 263 -29.98 7.13 13.86
N THR A 264 -30.32 6.62 12.69
CA THR A 264 -29.51 5.64 11.94
C THR A 264 -28.19 6.29 11.49
N PHE A 265 -28.26 7.51 10.99
CA PHE A 265 -27.08 8.27 10.57
C PHE A 265 -26.11 8.49 11.74
N ALA A 266 -26.61 8.90 12.91
CA ALA A 266 -25.80 9.09 14.11
C ALA A 266 -25.10 7.79 14.56
N LYS A 267 -25.82 6.66 14.57
CA LYS A 267 -25.27 5.34 14.90
C LYS A 267 -24.13 4.94 13.95
N TYR A 268 -24.34 5.14 12.65
CA TYR A 268 -23.31 4.80 11.66
C TYR A 268 -22.07 5.68 11.78
N LEU A 269 -22.25 6.96 12.04
CA LEU A 269 -21.12 7.86 12.27
C LEU A 269 -20.33 7.49 13.54
N GLU A 270 -21.00 7.04 14.59
CA GLU A 270 -20.35 6.55 15.81
C GLU A 270 -19.48 5.32 15.53
N ILE A 271 -19.98 4.34 14.75
CA ILE A 271 -19.22 3.15 14.37
C ILE A 271 -18.00 3.53 13.53
N ILE A 272 -18.16 4.43 12.57
CA ILE A 272 -17.05 4.91 11.73
C ILE A 272 -16.03 5.68 12.56
N SER A 273 -16.46 6.52 13.49
CA SER A 273 -15.59 7.23 14.41
C SER A 273 -14.75 6.27 15.26
N ASN A 274 -15.36 5.19 15.76
CA ASN A 274 -14.65 4.15 16.51
C ASN A 274 -13.61 3.43 15.63
N ALA A 275 -13.92 3.17 14.37
CA ALA A 275 -12.99 2.59 13.41
C ALA A 275 -11.81 3.52 13.11
N ASP A 276 -12.06 4.82 12.91
CA ASP A 276 -11.01 5.82 12.66
C ASP A 276 -10.13 6.05 13.91
N MET A 277 -10.72 6.09 15.12
CA MET A 277 -9.97 6.15 16.37
C MET A 277 -9.06 4.93 16.55
N LEU A 278 -9.55 3.71 16.26
CA LEU A 278 -8.72 2.51 16.29
C LEU A 278 -7.55 2.63 15.32
N PHE A 279 -7.83 3.05 14.08
CA PHE A 279 -6.79 3.24 13.07
C PHE A 279 -5.78 4.32 13.47
N GLY A 280 -6.25 5.45 14.03
CA GLY A 280 -5.39 6.50 14.57
C GLY A 280 -4.49 5.99 15.69
N LYS A 281 -5.00 5.13 16.59
CA LYS A 281 -4.22 4.47 17.65
C LYS A 281 -3.15 3.54 17.04
N ILE A 282 -3.50 2.75 16.01
CA ILE A 282 -2.56 1.88 15.31
C ILE A 282 -1.42 2.71 14.72
N MET A 283 -1.74 3.81 14.04
CA MET A 283 -0.74 4.70 13.43
C MET A 283 0.17 5.34 14.47
N LYS A 284 -0.34 5.70 15.63
CA LYS A 284 0.43 6.31 16.72
C LYS A 284 1.32 5.31 17.44
N THR A 285 0.81 4.10 17.72
CA THR A 285 1.50 3.07 18.51
C THR A 285 2.29 2.08 17.67
N GLN A 286 2.11 2.09 16.33
CA GLN A 286 2.66 1.12 15.37
C GLN A 286 2.30 -0.34 15.70
N ASN A 287 1.23 -0.55 16.48
CA ASN A 287 0.76 -1.89 16.81
C ASN A 287 -0.23 -2.41 15.77
N TRP A 288 0.32 -2.95 14.67
CA TRP A 288 -0.44 -3.45 13.53
C TRP A 288 -1.32 -4.67 13.86
N ARG A 289 -1.08 -5.36 14.98
CA ARG A 289 -1.94 -6.47 15.44
C ARG A 289 -3.38 -6.05 15.70
N LEU A 290 -3.60 -4.78 16.02
CA LEU A 290 -4.94 -4.25 16.26
C LEU A 290 -5.77 -4.11 14.97
N LEU A 291 -5.14 -4.18 13.80
CA LEU A 291 -5.84 -4.04 12.51
C LEU A 291 -6.89 -5.15 12.28
N ARG A 292 -6.70 -6.32 12.88
CA ARG A 292 -7.66 -7.43 12.82
C ARG A 292 -9.05 -7.06 13.35
N TYR A 293 -9.13 -6.12 14.30
CA TYR A 293 -10.40 -5.67 14.88
C TYR A 293 -11.12 -4.62 14.03
N LEU A 294 -10.47 -4.07 13.01
CA LEU A 294 -11.09 -3.03 12.19
C LEU A 294 -12.33 -3.55 11.46
N ASN A 295 -12.26 -4.73 10.88
CA ASN A 295 -13.41 -5.33 10.20
C ASN A 295 -14.49 -5.74 11.19
N ASP A 296 -14.14 -6.11 12.44
CA ASP A 296 -15.13 -6.43 13.49
C ASP A 296 -15.88 -5.18 13.99
N ILE A 297 -15.26 -3.99 13.91
CA ILE A 297 -15.97 -2.73 14.14
C ILE A 297 -16.87 -2.39 12.95
N LEU A 298 -16.32 -2.47 11.71
CA LEU A 298 -17.05 -2.10 10.51
C LEU A 298 -18.24 -3.02 10.21
N ILE A 299 -18.23 -4.28 10.65
CA ILE A 299 -19.37 -5.18 10.47
C ILE A 299 -20.64 -4.70 11.19
N ASN A 300 -20.47 -3.90 12.25
CA ASN A 300 -21.62 -3.31 12.96
C ASN A 300 -22.37 -2.26 12.14
N LEU A 301 -21.82 -1.81 10.99
CA LEU A 301 -22.54 -1.02 9.98
C LEU A 301 -23.54 -1.86 9.20
N TYR A 302 -23.48 -3.20 9.31
CA TYR A 302 -24.37 -4.05 8.54
C TYR A 302 -25.80 -3.90 9.03
N GLN A 303 -26.58 -3.30 8.21
CA GLN A 303 -28.05 -3.33 8.21
C GLN A 303 -28.43 -3.38 6.74
N LYS A 304 -29.31 -4.33 6.36
CA LYS A 304 -29.77 -4.41 4.98
C LYS A 304 -30.48 -3.11 4.62
N ASP A 305 -29.84 -2.28 3.83
CA ASP A 305 -30.35 -0.97 3.43
C ASP A 305 -29.98 -0.68 1.97
N ASP A 306 -30.97 -0.73 1.09
CA ASP A 306 -30.78 -0.48 -0.35
C ASP A 306 -30.57 1.02 -0.68
N ARG A 307 -30.73 1.92 0.31
CA ARG A 307 -30.52 3.36 0.15
C ARG A 307 -29.03 3.71 0.14
N ILE A 308 -28.17 2.91 0.77
CA ILE A 308 -26.74 3.16 0.85
C ILE A 308 -26.06 2.56 -0.37
N ARG A 309 -25.44 3.43 -1.16
CA ARG A 309 -24.64 3.06 -2.34
C ARG A 309 -23.26 3.67 -2.22
N TYR A 310 -22.28 3.03 -2.86
CA TYR A 310 -20.96 3.60 -2.92
C TYR A 310 -20.98 5.01 -3.51
N SER A 311 -20.34 5.92 -2.79
CA SER A 311 -20.14 7.29 -3.25
C SER A 311 -18.75 7.76 -2.87
N LYS A 312 -18.12 8.50 -3.75
CA LYS A 312 -16.82 9.12 -3.50
C LYS A 312 -17.03 10.58 -3.11
N TYR A 313 -17.22 10.81 -1.81
CA TYR A 313 -17.27 12.16 -1.28
C TYR A 313 -15.86 12.70 -1.07
N ASN A 314 -15.47 13.70 -1.83
CA ASN A 314 -14.23 14.41 -1.65
C ASN A 314 -14.52 15.77 -1.01
N LEU A 315 -14.12 15.96 0.24
CA LEU A 315 -14.03 17.31 0.80
C LEU A 315 -13.15 18.17 -0.13
N SER A 316 -13.69 19.30 -0.57
CA SER A 316 -12.93 20.18 -1.48
C SER A 316 -11.65 20.67 -0.79
N TRP A 317 -10.53 20.63 -1.50
CA TRP A 317 -9.24 21.13 -1.01
C TRP A 317 -9.32 22.58 -0.47
N PRO A 318 -10.06 23.50 -1.10
CA PRO A 318 -10.26 24.83 -0.54
C PRO A 318 -10.88 24.83 0.86
N LEU A 319 -11.90 23.99 1.08
CA LEU A 319 -12.55 23.88 2.39
C LEU A 319 -11.61 23.30 3.46
N LEU A 320 -10.86 22.23 3.13
CA LEU A 320 -9.87 21.64 4.03
C LEU A 320 -8.75 22.61 4.39
N ASN A 321 -8.27 23.37 3.42
CA ASN A 321 -7.26 24.38 3.65
C ASN A 321 -7.81 25.51 4.53
N ARG A 322 -9.03 25.98 4.27
CA ARG A 322 -9.68 26.99 5.11
C ARG A 322 -9.78 26.54 6.56
N ILE A 323 -10.31 25.32 6.81
CA ILE A 323 -10.40 24.74 8.17
C ILE A 323 -9.00 24.65 8.83
N ARG A 324 -7.96 24.27 8.09
CA ARG A 324 -6.59 24.21 8.62
C ARG A 324 -6.04 25.58 8.97
N TRP A 325 -6.25 26.57 8.12
CA TRP A 325 -5.78 27.94 8.33
C TRP A 325 -6.50 28.60 9.51
N ASP A 326 -7.82 28.51 9.57
CA ASP A 326 -8.62 29.06 10.66
C ASP A 326 -8.29 28.34 11.97
N GLY A 327 -8.18 26.99 11.96
CA GLY A 327 -7.75 26.23 13.13
C GLY A 327 -6.33 26.55 13.63
N ALA A 328 -5.39 26.83 12.72
CA ALA A 328 -4.04 27.25 13.09
C ALA A 328 -4.03 28.62 13.77
N LYS A 329 -4.83 29.55 13.28
CA LYS A 329 -4.98 30.88 13.85
C LYS A 329 -5.67 30.83 15.22
N ILE A 330 -6.78 30.05 15.39
CA ILE A 330 -7.44 29.82 16.69
C ILE A 330 -6.45 29.19 17.68
N LYS A 331 -5.62 28.27 17.24
CA LYS A 331 -4.58 27.67 18.07
C LYS A 331 -3.54 28.69 18.52
N SER A 332 -3.14 29.61 17.65
CA SER A 332 -2.17 30.66 18.01
C SER A 332 -2.79 31.67 18.96
N LEU A 333 -4.02 32.13 18.72
CA LEU A 333 -4.79 32.97 19.64
C LEU A 333 -4.94 32.29 21.02
N SER A 334 -5.34 31.03 21.05
CA SER A 334 -5.52 30.27 22.29
C SER A 334 -4.20 30.09 23.04
N SER A 335 -3.07 29.98 22.36
CA SER A 335 -1.75 29.91 23.00
C SER A 335 -1.38 31.21 23.73
N VAL A 336 -1.72 32.35 23.17
CA VAL A 336 -1.46 33.66 23.77
C VAL A 336 -2.38 33.90 24.98
N MET A 337 -3.68 33.64 24.80
CA MET A 337 -4.69 33.90 25.84
C MET A 337 -4.60 32.90 27.00
N ALA A 338 -4.36 31.64 26.71
CA ALA A 338 -4.21 30.60 27.73
C ALA A 338 -3.03 30.86 28.66
N LYS A 339 -1.92 31.42 28.17
CA LYS A 339 -0.79 31.85 29.01
C LYS A 339 -1.17 32.95 29.99
N LYS A 340 -1.96 33.94 29.52
CA LYS A 340 -2.43 35.04 30.39
C LYS A 340 -3.38 34.53 31.48
N LEU A 341 -4.16 33.49 31.19
CA LEU A 341 -5.14 32.91 32.11
C LEU A 341 -4.61 31.71 32.92
N HIS A 342 -3.34 31.34 32.75
CA HIS A 342 -2.73 30.13 33.33
C HIS A 342 -3.48 28.83 33.05
N LEU A 343 -4.04 28.70 31.85
CA LEU A 343 -4.79 27.53 31.36
C LEU A 343 -4.02 26.79 30.28
N SER A 344 -4.42 25.54 29.98
CA SER A 344 -3.98 24.89 28.78
C SER A 344 -4.71 25.48 27.54
N SER A 345 -4.04 25.52 26.37
CA SER A 345 -4.68 26.02 25.16
C SER A 345 -5.94 25.22 24.80
N SER A 346 -5.98 23.93 25.09
CA SER A 346 -7.16 23.09 24.88
C SER A 346 -8.31 23.49 25.79
N SER A 347 -8.03 23.67 27.11
CA SER A 347 -9.06 24.12 28.09
C SER A 347 -9.57 25.51 27.77
N PHE A 348 -8.70 26.40 27.30
CA PHE A 348 -9.12 27.74 26.88
C PHE A 348 -10.10 27.69 25.72
N VAL A 349 -9.80 26.90 24.65
CA VAL A 349 -10.67 26.78 23.46
C VAL A 349 -12.03 26.19 23.84
N THR A 350 -12.05 25.15 24.64
CA THR A 350 -13.31 24.45 24.97
C THR A 350 -14.17 25.16 26.02
N LEU A 351 -13.54 25.80 27.01
CA LEU A 351 -14.27 26.33 28.16
C LEU A 351 -14.39 27.86 28.11
N CYS A 352 -13.38 28.58 27.66
CA CYS A 352 -13.32 30.04 27.77
C CYS A 352 -13.63 30.75 26.46
N LEU A 353 -13.18 30.24 25.33
CA LEU A 353 -13.30 30.91 24.03
C LEU A 353 -14.76 31.29 23.68
N PRO A 354 -15.77 30.42 23.84
CA PRO A 354 -17.16 30.78 23.52
C PRO A 354 -17.66 31.98 24.37
N TYR A 355 -17.29 32.01 25.63
CA TYR A 355 -17.68 33.11 26.50
C TYR A 355 -16.95 34.41 26.18
N VAL A 356 -15.66 34.34 25.86
CA VAL A 356 -14.85 35.49 25.41
C VAL A 356 -15.44 36.09 24.15
N LEU A 357 -15.77 35.26 23.15
CA LEU A 357 -16.41 35.71 21.93
C LEU A 357 -17.78 36.34 22.17
N PHE A 358 -18.57 35.76 23.07
CA PHE A 358 -19.87 36.33 23.49
C PHE A 358 -19.71 37.70 24.16
N CYS A 359 -18.72 37.87 25.01
CA CYS A 359 -18.43 39.15 25.66
C CYS A 359 -17.97 40.22 24.69
N ILE A 360 -17.16 39.84 23.69
CA ILE A 360 -16.71 40.75 22.62
C ILE A 360 -17.92 41.14 21.73
N LYS A 361 -18.78 40.18 21.36
CA LYS A 361 -20.01 40.45 20.61
C LYS A 361 -20.91 41.50 21.30
N ASN A 362 -21.02 41.39 22.61
CA ASN A 362 -21.84 42.29 23.42
C ASN A 362 -21.09 43.57 23.86
N LYS A 363 -19.89 43.81 23.33
CA LYS A 363 -19.04 44.97 23.69
C LYS A 363 -18.78 45.12 25.21
N THR A 364 -18.81 44.02 25.93
CA THR A 364 -18.51 44.00 27.39
C THR A 364 -17.04 43.72 27.66
N LEU A 365 -16.30 43.29 26.66
CA LEU A 365 -14.88 43.02 26.74
C LEU A 365 -14.19 43.62 25.50
N GLU A 366 -13.28 44.55 25.71
CA GLU A 366 -12.36 45.04 24.70
C GLU A 366 -11.01 44.39 24.93
N LEU A 367 -10.52 43.66 23.92
CA LEU A 367 -9.20 43.05 23.97
C LEU A 367 -8.28 43.79 23.01
N GLU A 368 -7.16 44.31 23.49
CA GLU A 368 -6.05 44.75 22.63
C GLU A 368 -5.41 43.47 22.02
N LEU A 369 -5.84 43.13 20.84
CA LEU A 369 -5.32 42.01 20.06
C LEU A 369 -4.57 42.53 18.83
N GLU A 370 -3.55 41.79 18.43
CA GLU A 370 -2.88 42.04 17.14
C GLU A 370 -3.91 42.00 16.02
N GLU A 371 -3.78 42.86 15.00
CA GLU A 371 -4.70 42.93 13.82
C GLU A 371 -4.91 41.59 13.15
N THR A 372 -3.92 40.69 13.22
CA THR A 372 -3.97 39.34 12.66
C THR A 372 -5.03 38.41 13.28
N PHE A 373 -5.52 38.74 14.48
CA PHE A 373 -6.55 37.95 15.17
C PHE A 373 -7.96 38.55 15.03
N GLY A 374 -8.07 39.84 14.63
CA GLY A 374 -9.37 40.52 14.47
C GLY A 374 -10.28 39.81 13.48
N ASP A 375 -9.80 39.54 12.28
CA ASP A 375 -10.56 38.86 11.21
C ASP A 375 -11.14 37.49 11.60
N ILE A 376 -10.51 36.79 12.54
CA ILE A 376 -10.99 35.47 12.98
C ILE A 376 -12.03 35.62 14.06
N ILE A 377 -11.80 36.53 14.98
CA ILE A 377 -12.75 36.80 16.03
C ILE A 377 -14.08 37.30 15.43
N ASP A 378 -14.02 38.14 14.42
CA ASP A 378 -15.21 38.62 13.71
C ASP A 378 -15.96 37.48 13.03
N LYS A 379 -15.25 36.58 12.35
CA LYS A 379 -15.86 35.39 11.72
C LYS A 379 -16.46 34.42 12.75
N GLU A 380 -15.78 34.17 13.86
CA GLU A 380 -16.29 33.31 14.92
C GLU A 380 -17.49 33.92 15.66
N ILE A 381 -17.51 35.27 15.80
CA ILE A 381 -18.64 36.02 16.33
C ILE A 381 -19.89 35.90 15.45
N GLU A 382 -19.71 35.92 14.11
CA GLU A 382 -20.81 35.71 13.16
C GLU A 382 -21.44 34.31 13.26
N LEU A 383 -20.66 33.31 13.67
CA LEU A 383 -21.12 31.93 13.83
C LEU A 383 -21.86 31.70 15.19
N ILE A 384 -21.72 32.59 16.14
CA ILE A 384 -22.44 32.51 17.41
C ILE A 384 -23.83 33.15 17.22
N GLN A 385 -24.81 32.33 16.88
CA GLN A 385 -26.23 32.72 16.84
C GLN A 385 -26.87 32.77 18.22
#